data_1e56a40790391dbfec9120f1f9a0a00d
#
_entry.id   1e56a40790391dbfec9120f1f9a0a00d
#
_cell.length_a   1.000
_cell.length_b   1.000
_cell.length_c   1.000
_cell.angle_alpha   90.00
_cell.angle_beta   90.00
_cell.angle_gamma   90.00
#
_symmetry.space_group_name_H-M   'P 1'
#
loop_
_entity.id
_entity.type
_entity.pdbx_description
1 polymer ?
#
loop_
_entity_poly.entity_id
_entity_poly.type
_entity_poly.pdbx_seq_one_letter_code
_entity_poly.pdbx_strand_id
1 'polypeptide(L)'
;MLRSIWSISSLLIGMGLLLVGSGLLGMVIGLRGVYEGFSNLMIGLIMSGYYVGYIAGAWICPTLIRRVGHVRCFASFAALSAALTLAFGMVVDPWVWLVLRVFNGLALMGIYMVIESWLNEQTENHQRGRVFSVYMVVSGLGTVLGQLALTAYATLDLRPLTLVAMCLVLCLVPLAVTARSHPPTPLPAPLDVRFFMRRVPLSMTVLFVAGNLSGAFYGLAAVYGAKHGLSTSQAAVFVAAAVTAGLLSQWPMGWLSDRINRAGLIRFNALLLVLLPTVMWGWIALPFWALVAMSCVFGVLQFTLYPLGAAFANDHVESERRVSLSAVLLMTYGVGACIGPMIAGLMMSLGGPSMYYVFISACAVILVWQVRPTRVTGAHQVDEAPTHFVPMPDTLQSSPAAAVLDPRVDPENDIAMEMVHPDPSAAPAPPDAASDAPPETVGADAASQDATGDAAAEPERQVRTGT
;
A
#
# COMPACT_ATOMS: atom_id res chain seq x y z
N MET A 1 14.72 1.28 -24.65
CA MET A 1 13.27 1.34 -24.77
C MET A 1 12.59 -0.03 -24.80
N LEU A 2 12.77 -0.91 -25.82
CA LEU A 2 12.10 -2.22 -25.86
C LEU A 2 12.40 -3.11 -24.64
N ARG A 3 13.63 -3.19 -24.16
CA ARG A 3 13.99 -3.98 -22.96
C ARG A 3 13.31 -3.46 -21.68
N SER A 4 13.17 -2.14 -21.52
CA SER A 4 12.49 -1.54 -20.37
C SER A 4 11.00 -1.85 -20.39
N ILE A 5 10.34 -1.79 -21.55
CA ILE A 5 8.93 -2.14 -21.71
C ILE A 5 8.68 -3.62 -21.38
N TRP A 6 9.52 -4.52 -21.86
CA TRP A 6 9.41 -5.97 -21.54
C TRP A 6 9.63 -6.25 -20.06
N SER A 7 10.58 -5.55 -19.44
CA SER A 7 10.87 -5.72 -18.02
C SER A 7 9.71 -5.27 -17.12
N ILE A 8 9.10 -4.12 -17.39
CA ILE A 8 7.92 -3.63 -16.67
C ILE A 8 6.72 -4.56 -16.94
N SER A 9 6.50 -4.99 -18.19
CA SER A 9 5.40 -5.88 -18.51
C SER A 9 5.49 -7.24 -17.80
N SER A 10 6.69 -7.80 -17.65
CA SER A 10 6.88 -9.07 -16.93
C SER A 10 6.59 -8.94 -15.43
N LEU A 11 6.89 -7.77 -14.81
CA LEU A 11 6.53 -7.46 -13.43
C LEU A 11 5.01 -7.37 -13.28
N LEU A 12 4.35 -6.66 -14.18
CA LEU A 12 2.89 -6.47 -14.15
C LEU A 12 2.14 -7.79 -14.36
N ILE A 13 2.63 -8.67 -15.25
CA ILE A 13 2.07 -10.02 -15.44
C ILE A 13 2.24 -10.86 -14.18
N GLY A 14 3.45 -10.86 -13.59
CA GLY A 14 3.70 -11.56 -12.32
C GLY A 14 2.79 -11.06 -11.21
N MET A 15 2.63 -9.73 -11.09
CA MET A 15 1.72 -9.10 -10.12
C MET A 15 0.26 -9.48 -10.38
N GLY A 16 -0.19 -9.47 -11.64
CA GLY A 16 -1.53 -9.90 -12.01
C GLY A 16 -1.83 -11.33 -11.57
N LEU A 17 -0.92 -12.28 -11.87
CA LEU A 17 -1.06 -13.68 -11.44
C LEU A 17 -1.07 -13.81 -9.90
N LEU A 18 -0.18 -13.09 -9.21
CA LEU A 18 -0.14 -13.06 -7.76
C LEU A 18 -1.50 -12.63 -7.18
N LEU A 19 -2.10 -11.58 -7.74
CA LEU A 19 -3.35 -11.01 -7.25
C LEU A 19 -4.57 -11.85 -7.59
N VAL A 20 -4.57 -12.54 -8.73
CA VAL A 20 -5.57 -13.58 -9.03
C VAL A 20 -5.52 -14.66 -7.95
N GLY A 21 -4.33 -15.16 -7.61
CA GLY A 21 -4.15 -16.14 -6.54
C GLY A 21 -4.61 -15.63 -5.18
N SER A 22 -4.18 -14.42 -4.79
CA SER A 22 -4.50 -13.83 -3.48
C SER A 22 -5.99 -13.51 -3.33
N GLY A 23 -6.63 -12.97 -4.39
CA GLY A 23 -8.06 -12.68 -4.40
C GLY A 23 -8.91 -13.94 -4.26
N LEU A 24 -8.54 -15.03 -4.96
CA LEU A 24 -9.20 -16.33 -4.82
C LEU A 24 -8.97 -16.92 -3.42
N LEU A 25 -7.74 -16.87 -2.89
CA LEU A 25 -7.40 -17.44 -1.58
C LEU A 25 -8.22 -16.84 -0.45
N GLY A 26 -8.36 -15.50 -0.42
CA GLY A 26 -9.15 -14.82 0.59
C GLY A 26 -10.60 -15.32 0.62
N MET A 27 -11.23 -15.44 -0.55
CA MET A 27 -12.59 -15.95 -0.70
C MET A 27 -12.71 -17.42 -0.24
N VAL A 28 -11.78 -18.28 -0.70
CA VAL A 28 -11.81 -19.72 -0.39
C VAL A 28 -11.69 -19.95 1.11
N ILE A 29 -10.76 -19.29 1.80
CA ILE A 29 -10.55 -19.49 3.24
C ILE A 29 -11.79 -19.07 4.03
N GLY A 30 -12.38 -17.90 3.72
CA GLY A 30 -13.59 -17.43 4.40
C GLY A 30 -14.77 -18.35 4.23
N LEU A 31 -15.09 -18.72 3.00
CA LEU A 31 -16.23 -19.59 2.68
C LEU A 31 -16.02 -21.03 3.17
N ARG A 32 -14.81 -21.57 3.03
CA ARG A 32 -14.50 -22.90 3.53
C ARG A 32 -14.55 -22.95 5.05
N GLY A 33 -14.14 -21.88 5.77
CA GLY A 33 -14.31 -21.79 7.22
C GLY A 33 -15.78 -21.88 7.64
N VAL A 34 -16.71 -21.31 6.85
CA VAL A 34 -18.16 -21.50 7.07
C VAL A 34 -18.58 -22.95 6.84
N TYR A 35 -18.10 -23.57 5.76
CA TYR A 35 -18.41 -24.96 5.41
C TYR A 35 -17.90 -25.96 6.45
N GLU A 36 -16.69 -25.74 6.98
CA GLU A 36 -16.08 -26.57 8.05
C GLU A 36 -16.69 -26.27 9.43
N GLY A 37 -17.66 -25.35 9.54
CA GLY A 37 -18.36 -25.05 10.79
C GLY A 37 -17.60 -24.15 11.77
N PHE A 38 -16.58 -23.41 11.33
CA PHE A 38 -15.87 -22.48 12.21
C PHE A 38 -16.76 -21.33 12.65
N SER A 39 -16.58 -20.88 13.89
CA SER A 39 -17.29 -19.71 14.39
C SER A 39 -16.91 -18.44 13.59
N ASN A 40 -17.83 -17.47 13.50
CA ASN A 40 -17.57 -16.22 12.79
C ASN A 40 -16.37 -15.46 13.41
N LEU A 41 -16.21 -15.52 14.75
CA LEU A 41 -15.05 -14.96 15.44
C LEU A 41 -13.76 -15.64 14.97
N MET A 42 -13.75 -16.96 14.88
CA MET A 42 -12.55 -17.68 14.45
C MET A 42 -12.19 -17.42 13.01
N ILE A 43 -13.17 -17.33 12.13
CA ILE A 43 -12.95 -16.89 10.73
C ILE A 43 -12.38 -15.48 10.72
N GLY A 44 -12.93 -14.55 11.51
CA GLY A 44 -12.42 -13.19 11.65
C GLY A 44 -10.96 -13.16 12.15
N LEU A 45 -10.61 -13.99 13.15
CA LEU A 45 -9.23 -14.13 13.65
C LEU A 45 -8.28 -14.67 12.57
N ILE A 46 -8.69 -15.70 11.83
CA ILE A 46 -7.90 -16.24 10.70
C ILE A 46 -7.64 -15.16 9.66
N MET A 47 -8.65 -14.36 9.31
CA MET A 47 -8.49 -13.27 8.36
C MET A 47 -7.61 -12.15 8.90
N SER A 48 -7.73 -11.81 10.18
CA SER A 48 -6.83 -10.87 10.86
C SER A 48 -5.38 -11.36 10.90
N GLY A 49 -5.17 -12.67 11.03
CA GLY A 49 -3.84 -13.30 11.01
C GLY A 49 -3.02 -12.95 9.76
N TYR A 50 -3.67 -12.80 8.61
CA TYR A 50 -3.03 -12.32 7.39
C TYR A 50 -2.39 -10.94 7.58
N TYR A 51 -3.12 -10.00 8.16
CA TYR A 51 -2.65 -8.63 8.35
C TYR A 51 -1.59 -8.54 9.45
N VAL A 52 -1.66 -9.39 10.48
CA VAL A 52 -0.58 -9.52 11.47
C VAL A 52 0.71 -9.95 10.78
N GLY A 53 0.66 -10.99 9.95
CA GLY A 53 1.79 -11.46 9.17
C GLY A 53 2.30 -10.41 8.18
N TYR A 54 1.39 -9.70 7.54
CA TYR A 54 1.69 -8.63 6.59
C TYR A 54 2.45 -7.48 7.24
N ILE A 55 2.00 -6.99 8.41
CA ILE A 55 2.69 -5.96 9.19
C ILE A 55 4.07 -6.48 9.67
N ALA A 56 4.14 -7.70 10.19
CA ALA A 56 5.41 -8.31 10.59
C ALA A 56 6.38 -8.42 9.40
N GLY A 57 5.86 -8.78 8.22
CA GLY A 57 6.63 -8.84 6.97
C GLY A 57 7.26 -7.51 6.58
N ALA A 58 6.55 -6.38 6.79
CA ALA A 58 7.08 -5.05 6.50
C ALA A 58 8.38 -4.74 7.29
N TRP A 59 8.55 -5.33 8.46
CA TRP A 59 9.74 -5.18 9.31
C TRP A 59 10.81 -6.21 9.01
N ILE A 60 10.42 -7.45 8.74
CA ILE A 60 11.33 -8.59 8.58
C ILE A 60 11.90 -8.66 7.17
N CYS A 61 11.04 -8.50 6.14
CA CYS A 61 11.41 -8.72 4.75
C CYS A 61 12.53 -7.81 4.23
N PRO A 62 12.62 -6.49 4.57
CA PRO A 62 13.72 -5.65 4.11
C PRO A 62 15.08 -6.19 4.51
N THR A 63 15.21 -6.69 5.74
CA THR A 63 16.46 -7.28 6.24
C THR A 63 16.82 -8.57 5.51
N LEU A 64 15.80 -9.40 5.23
CA LEU A 64 16.02 -10.65 4.51
C LEU A 64 16.40 -10.39 3.04
N ILE A 65 15.69 -9.46 2.37
CA ILE A 65 15.97 -9.08 0.97
C ILE A 65 17.40 -8.54 0.85
N ARG A 66 17.87 -7.72 1.79
CA ARG A 66 19.25 -7.22 1.82
C ARG A 66 20.29 -8.33 1.94
N ARG A 67 20.02 -9.36 2.74
CA ARG A 67 20.98 -10.47 2.98
C ARG A 67 20.99 -11.49 1.86
N VAL A 68 19.84 -11.83 1.32
CA VAL A 68 19.66 -12.97 0.38
C VAL A 68 19.55 -12.53 -1.07
N GLY A 69 19.09 -11.28 -1.28
CA GLY A 69 18.85 -10.69 -2.61
C GLY A 69 17.40 -10.88 -3.08
N HIS A 70 16.95 -9.97 -3.97
CA HIS A 70 15.56 -9.87 -4.43
C HIS A 70 15.03 -11.15 -5.07
N VAL A 71 15.76 -11.72 -6.05
CA VAL A 71 15.30 -12.91 -6.81
C VAL A 71 15.10 -14.12 -5.91
N ARG A 72 16.08 -14.37 -5.02
CA ARG A 72 16.02 -15.53 -4.12
C ARG A 72 14.92 -15.37 -3.08
N CYS A 73 14.76 -14.15 -2.52
CA CYS A 73 13.67 -13.86 -1.58
C CYS A 73 12.32 -14.02 -2.25
N PHE A 74 12.13 -13.49 -3.46
CA PHE A 74 10.90 -13.65 -4.21
C PHE A 74 10.54 -15.12 -4.42
N ALA A 75 11.51 -15.92 -4.92
CA ALA A 75 11.31 -17.36 -5.14
C ALA A 75 10.94 -18.09 -3.84
N SER A 76 11.65 -17.78 -2.74
CA SER A 76 11.38 -18.40 -1.43
C SER A 76 10.01 -18.05 -0.90
N PHE A 77 9.61 -16.78 -0.96
CA PHE A 77 8.29 -16.34 -0.50
C PHE A 77 7.14 -16.89 -1.36
N ALA A 78 7.31 -16.96 -2.68
CA ALA A 78 6.30 -17.52 -3.57
C ALA A 78 6.13 -19.03 -3.34
N ALA A 79 7.24 -19.76 -3.21
CA ALA A 79 7.20 -21.18 -2.89
C ALA A 79 6.58 -21.44 -1.51
N LEU A 80 6.96 -20.64 -0.49
CA LEU A 80 6.38 -20.71 0.84
C LEU A 80 4.88 -20.44 0.81
N SER A 81 4.43 -19.38 0.14
CA SER A 81 3.03 -19.01 0.03
C SER A 81 2.19 -20.09 -0.67
N ALA A 82 2.74 -20.72 -1.73
CA ALA A 82 2.09 -21.84 -2.40
C ALA A 82 1.98 -23.08 -1.50
N ALA A 83 3.04 -23.43 -0.77
CA ALA A 83 3.04 -24.55 0.17
C ALA A 83 2.03 -24.32 1.32
N LEU A 84 2.02 -23.12 1.91
CA LEU A 84 1.04 -22.73 2.94
C LEU A 84 -0.39 -22.82 2.41
N THR A 85 -0.61 -22.42 1.14
CA THR A 85 -1.93 -22.51 0.49
C THR A 85 -2.42 -23.95 0.40
N LEU A 86 -1.56 -24.88 0.02
CA LEU A 86 -1.92 -26.31 -0.03
C LEU A 86 -2.15 -26.89 1.37
N ALA A 87 -1.37 -26.43 2.37
CA ALA A 87 -1.52 -26.85 3.76
C ALA A 87 -2.92 -26.54 4.33
N PHE A 88 -3.58 -25.44 3.92
CA PHE A 88 -4.98 -25.16 4.27
C PHE A 88 -5.94 -26.27 3.81
N GLY A 89 -5.61 -26.94 2.71
CA GLY A 89 -6.42 -28.05 2.19
C GLY A 89 -6.16 -29.37 2.90
N MET A 90 -4.97 -29.56 3.46
CA MET A 90 -4.54 -30.82 4.08
C MET A 90 -4.90 -30.92 5.55
N VAL A 91 -4.92 -29.81 6.27
CA VAL A 91 -5.21 -29.79 7.73
C VAL A 91 -6.38 -28.85 7.98
N VAL A 92 -7.48 -29.44 8.48
CA VAL A 92 -8.69 -28.69 8.81
C VAL A 92 -8.72 -28.47 10.33
N ASP A 93 -7.98 -27.47 10.79
CA ASP A 93 -7.95 -27.01 12.16
C ASP A 93 -7.88 -25.49 12.22
N PRO A 94 -8.77 -24.81 12.97
CA PRO A 94 -8.85 -23.35 12.95
C PRO A 94 -7.59 -22.65 13.49
N TRP A 95 -6.91 -23.22 14.46
CA TRP A 95 -5.66 -22.64 15.02
C TRP A 95 -4.49 -22.82 14.06
N VAL A 96 -4.42 -23.98 13.38
CA VAL A 96 -3.44 -24.21 12.32
C VAL A 96 -3.68 -23.21 11.19
N TRP A 97 -4.92 -22.98 10.78
CA TRP A 97 -5.25 -21.99 9.75
C TRP A 97 -4.86 -20.57 10.15
N LEU A 98 -5.04 -20.19 11.42
CA LEU A 98 -4.57 -18.90 11.93
C LEU A 98 -3.06 -18.75 11.76
N VAL A 99 -2.28 -19.75 12.15
CA VAL A 99 -0.82 -19.73 12.01
C VAL A 99 -0.39 -19.69 10.54
N LEU A 100 -0.98 -20.55 9.70
CA LEU A 100 -0.73 -20.55 8.25
C LEU A 100 -1.02 -19.18 7.63
N ARG A 101 -2.08 -18.52 8.10
CA ARG A 101 -2.48 -17.21 7.58
C ARG A 101 -1.48 -16.10 7.94
N VAL A 102 -0.91 -16.15 9.16
CA VAL A 102 0.17 -15.22 9.57
C VAL A 102 1.39 -15.38 8.66
N PHE A 103 1.85 -16.61 8.45
CA PHE A 103 3.01 -16.85 7.57
C PHE A 103 2.70 -16.52 6.10
N ASN A 104 1.47 -16.74 5.64
CA ASN A 104 1.04 -16.36 4.30
C ASN A 104 1.07 -14.84 4.11
N GLY A 105 0.58 -14.07 5.09
CA GLY A 105 0.65 -12.61 5.07
C GLY A 105 2.08 -12.09 5.02
N LEU A 106 2.98 -12.66 5.83
CA LEU A 106 4.41 -12.33 5.83
C LEU A 106 5.05 -12.61 4.47
N ALA A 107 4.79 -13.77 3.87
CA ALA A 107 5.34 -14.16 2.58
C ALA A 107 4.84 -13.24 1.46
N LEU A 108 3.54 -12.90 1.44
CA LEU A 108 2.96 -12.00 0.44
C LEU A 108 3.52 -10.58 0.57
N MET A 109 3.71 -10.06 1.79
CA MET A 109 4.38 -8.76 1.99
C MET A 109 5.78 -8.75 1.37
N GLY A 110 6.55 -9.82 1.57
CA GLY A 110 7.88 -9.95 0.97
C GLY A 110 7.83 -9.96 -0.56
N ILE A 111 6.85 -10.62 -1.16
CA ILE A 111 6.64 -10.65 -2.61
C ILE A 111 6.31 -9.25 -3.15
N TYR A 112 5.35 -8.55 -2.53
CA TYR A 112 4.97 -7.18 -2.93
C TYR A 112 6.16 -6.25 -2.85
N MET A 113 6.92 -6.28 -1.75
CA MET A 113 8.10 -5.45 -1.57
C MET A 113 9.15 -5.65 -2.66
N VAL A 114 9.39 -6.90 -3.08
CA VAL A 114 10.34 -7.19 -4.17
C VAL A 114 9.82 -6.68 -5.51
N ILE A 115 8.55 -6.92 -5.85
CA ILE A 115 7.96 -6.46 -7.13
C ILE A 115 8.01 -4.93 -7.19
N GLU A 116 7.58 -4.25 -6.14
CA GLU A 116 7.50 -2.80 -6.10
C GLU A 116 8.88 -2.14 -6.09
N SER A 117 9.88 -2.75 -5.42
CA SER A 117 11.27 -2.28 -5.50
C SER A 117 11.81 -2.35 -6.93
N TRP A 118 11.55 -3.44 -7.66
CA TRP A 118 11.96 -3.54 -9.07
C TRP A 118 11.18 -2.58 -9.97
N LEU A 119 9.90 -2.36 -9.69
CA LEU A 119 9.09 -1.43 -10.45
C LEU A 119 9.60 0.00 -10.27
N ASN A 120 9.94 0.38 -9.04
CA ASN A 120 10.52 1.69 -8.72
C ASN A 120 11.83 1.94 -9.48
N GLU A 121 12.74 0.96 -9.48
CA GLU A 121 14.04 1.12 -10.14
C GLU A 121 13.93 1.24 -11.66
N GLN A 122 12.99 0.52 -12.27
CA GLN A 122 12.83 0.50 -13.74
C GLN A 122 11.98 1.65 -14.27
N THR A 123 11.40 2.46 -13.36
CA THR A 123 10.49 3.54 -13.74
C THR A 123 11.22 4.88 -13.64
N GLU A 124 11.40 5.54 -14.78
CA GLU A 124 11.94 6.89 -14.85
C GLU A 124 10.96 7.90 -14.22
N ASN A 125 11.47 8.97 -13.57
CA ASN A 125 10.67 9.94 -12.82
C ASN A 125 9.46 10.46 -13.63
N HIS A 126 9.66 10.77 -14.92
CA HIS A 126 8.60 11.28 -15.79
C HIS A 126 7.51 10.25 -16.17
N GLN A 127 7.74 8.94 -15.93
CA GLN A 127 6.80 7.85 -16.25
C GLN A 127 6.09 7.30 -15.01
N ARG A 128 6.45 7.73 -13.80
CA ARG A 128 5.92 7.18 -12.53
C ARG A 128 4.40 7.15 -12.48
N GLY A 129 3.74 8.27 -12.78
CA GLY A 129 2.28 8.34 -12.76
C GLY A 129 1.62 7.36 -13.73
N ARG A 130 2.19 7.17 -14.93
CA ARG A 130 1.67 6.21 -15.91
C ARG A 130 1.85 4.77 -15.47
N VAL A 131 3.05 4.41 -14.99
CA VAL A 131 3.36 3.06 -14.49
C VAL A 131 2.50 2.74 -13.28
N PHE A 132 2.36 3.70 -12.35
CA PHE A 132 1.49 3.55 -11.18
C PHE A 132 0.03 3.32 -11.58
N SER A 133 -0.50 4.07 -12.57
CA SER A 133 -1.86 3.86 -13.05
C SER A 133 -2.07 2.46 -13.64
N VAL A 134 -1.10 1.95 -14.42
CA VAL A 134 -1.17 0.58 -14.97
C VAL A 134 -1.09 -0.45 -13.86
N TYR A 135 -0.18 -0.26 -12.90
CA TYR A 135 -0.07 -1.10 -11.70
C TYR A 135 -1.40 -1.19 -10.93
N MET A 136 -2.10 -0.05 -10.76
CA MET A 136 -3.42 0.02 -10.15
C MET A 136 -4.47 -0.83 -10.87
N VAL A 137 -4.54 -0.66 -12.20
CA VAL A 137 -5.51 -1.40 -13.03
C VAL A 137 -5.24 -2.90 -12.98
N VAL A 138 -3.97 -3.30 -13.12
CA VAL A 138 -3.57 -4.71 -13.05
C VAL A 138 -3.87 -5.30 -11.68
N SER A 139 -3.61 -4.56 -10.62
CA SER A 139 -3.89 -4.99 -9.24
C SER A 139 -5.37 -5.20 -9.01
N GLY A 140 -6.19 -4.24 -9.38
CA GLY A 140 -7.64 -4.35 -9.23
C GLY A 140 -8.25 -5.47 -10.08
N LEU A 141 -7.87 -5.55 -11.35
CA LEU A 141 -8.35 -6.60 -12.26
C LEU A 141 -7.92 -7.99 -11.78
N GLY A 142 -6.67 -8.15 -11.33
CA GLY A 142 -6.18 -9.42 -10.80
C GLY A 142 -7.01 -9.88 -9.61
N THR A 143 -7.29 -9.00 -8.66
CA THR A 143 -8.12 -9.30 -7.49
C THR A 143 -9.54 -9.70 -7.88
N VAL A 144 -10.20 -8.93 -8.76
CA VAL A 144 -11.57 -9.22 -9.23
C VAL A 144 -11.62 -10.56 -9.98
N LEU A 145 -10.66 -10.82 -10.88
CA LEU A 145 -10.58 -12.08 -11.61
C LEU A 145 -10.37 -13.27 -10.67
N GLY A 146 -9.51 -13.09 -9.63
CA GLY A 146 -9.32 -14.11 -8.60
C GLY A 146 -10.62 -14.41 -7.83
N GLN A 147 -11.36 -13.39 -7.44
CA GLN A 147 -12.66 -13.57 -6.77
C GLN A 147 -13.68 -14.27 -7.69
N LEU A 148 -13.76 -13.84 -8.95
CA LEU A 148 -14.67 -14.45 -9.94
C LEU A 148 -14.25 -15.87 -10.33
N ALA A 149 -12.96 -16.23 -10.28
CA ALA A 149 -12.50 -17.59 -10.56
C ALA A 149 -13.17 -18.62 -9.65
N LEU A 150 -13.63 -18.21 -8.45
CA LEU A 150 -14.36 -19.09 -7.55
C LEU A 150 -15.72 -19.53 -8.13
N THR A 151 -16.32 -18.79 -9.05
CA THR A 151 -17.60 -19.18 -9.70
C THR A 151 -17.48 -20.46 -10.53
N ALA A 152 -16.27 -20.84 -10.93
CA ALA A 152 -16.01 -22.09 -11.65
C ALA A 152 -16.02 -23.34 -10.75
N TYR A 153 -16.12 -23.16 -9.43
CA TYR A 153 -16.05 -24.25 -8.46
C TYR A 153 -17.37 -24.39 -7.70
N ALA A 154 -18.02 -25.54 -7.85
CA ALA A 154 -19.25 -25.84 -7.09
C ALA A 154 -18.93 -26.25 -5.64
N THR A 155 -17.75 -26.81 -5.39
CA THR A 155 -17.28 -27.31 -4.10
C THR A 155 -16.01 -26.60 -3.66
N LEU A 156 -15.85 -26.40 -2.35
CA LEU A 156 -14.67 -25.79 -1.75
C LEU A 156 -13.64 -26.85 -1.33
N ASP A 157 -13.36 -27.79 -2.23
CA ASP A 157 -12.37 -28.83 -2.06
C ASP A 157 -10.92 -28.32 -2.27
N LEU A 158 -9.99 -29.20 -2.57
CA LEU A 158 -8.58 -28.83 -2.81
C LEU A 158 -8.37 -28.08 -4.14
N ARG A 159 -9.29 -28.19 -5.11
CA ARG A 159 -9.13 -27.66 -6.47
C ARG A 159 -8.92 -26.13 -6.51
N PRO A 160 -9.76 -25.28 -5.86
CA PRO A 160 -9.50 -23.84 -5.87
C PRO A 160 -8.18 -23.48 -5.17
N LEU A 161 -7.77 -24.21 -4.12
CA LEU A 161 -6.48 -23.99 -3.46
C LEU A 161 -5.31 -24.39 -4.39
N THR A 162 -5.46 -25.41 -5.20
CA THR A 162 -4.46 -25.80 -6.21
C THR A 162 -4.31 -24.70 -7.26
N LEU A 163 -5.41 -24.10 -7.75
CA LEU A 163 -5.33 -22.96 -8.66
C LEU A 163 -4.60 -21.76 -8.03
N VAL A 164 -4.90 -21.46 -6.77
CA VAL A 164 -4.15 -20.41 -6.02
C VAL A 164 -2.66 -20.72 -6.00
N ALA A 165 -2.28 -21.94 -5.60
CA ALA A 165 -0.87 -22.35 -5.55
C ALA A 165 -0.21 -22.26 -6.91
N MET A 166 -0.89 -22.65 -7.98
CA MET A 166 -0.41 -22.49 -9.36
C MET A 166 -0.16 -21.03 -9.72
N CYS A 167 -1.09 -20.11 -9.41
CA CYS A 167 -0.92 -18.69 -9.64
C CYS A 167 0.30 -18.14 -8.88
N LEU A 168 0.47 -18.54 -7.61
CA LEU A 168 1.59 -18.12 -6.76
C LEU A 168 2.95 -18.66 -7.25
N VAL A 169 3.00 -19.84 -7.88
CA VAL A 169 4.22 -20.38 -8.49
C VAL A 169 4.44 -19.78 -9.88
N LEU A 170 3.40 -19.68 -10.70
CA LEU A 170 3.51 -19.15 -12.06
C LEU A 170 3.88 -17.66 -12.11
N CYS A 171 3.60 -16.88 -11.05
CA CYS A 171 4.06 -15.50 -10.97
C CYS A 171 5.60 -15.37 -11.00
N LEU A 172 6.33 -16.44 -10.66
CA LEU A 172 7.79 -16.51 -10.75
C LEU A 172 8.29 -16.50 -12.20
N VAL A 173 7.56 -17.13 -13.13
CA VAL A 173 8.04 -17.40 -14.50
C VAL A 173 8.39 -16.10 -15.25
N PRO A 174 7.50 -15.08 -15.33
CA PRO A 174 7.83 -13.85 -16.03
C PRO A 174 9.02 -13.11 -15.42
N LEU A 175 9.20 -13.27 -14.10
CA LEU A 175 10.30 -12.63 -13.37
C LEU A 175 11.63 -13.37 -13.59
N ALA A 176 11.62 -14.69 -13.58
CA ALA A 176 12.82 -15.52 -13.74
C ALA A 176 13.42 -15.45 -15.15
N VAL A 177 12.58 -15.28 -16.17
CA VAL A 177 13.01 -15.21 -17.58
C VAL A 177 13.56 -13.82 -17.95
N THR A 178 13.27 -12.79 -17.17
CA THR A 178 13.72 -11.43 -17.47
C THR A 178 15.00 -11.09 -16.72
N ALA A 179 16.08 -10.76 -17.46
CA ALA A 179 17.32 -10.28 -16.85
C ALA A 179 17.08 -8.93 -16.16
N ARG A 180 17.50 -8.81 -14.89
CA ARG A 180 17.28 -7.64 -14.05
C ARG A 180 18.51 -7.20 -13.31
N SER A 181 18.65 -5.89 -13.12
CA SER A 181 19.56 -5.30 -12.15
C SER A 181 19.07 -5.62 -10.71
N HIS A 182 19.97 -5.53 -9.77
CA HIS A 182 19.64 -5.67 -8.35
C HIS A 182 19.41 -4.27 -7.79
N PRO A 183 18.15 -3.86 -7.51
CA PRO A 183 17.89 -2.56 -6.92
C PRO A 183 18.56 -2.42 -5.55
N PRO A 184 18.96 -1.20 -5.16
CA PRO A 184 19.24 -0.94 -3.77
C PRO A 184 18.00 -1.28 -2.95
N THR A 185 18.19 -1.96 -1.82
CA THR A 185 17.06 -2.29 -0.94
C THR A 185 16.49 -1.01 -0.34
N PRO A 186 15.21 -0.74 -0.46
CA PRO A 186 14.60 0.40 0.20
C PRO A 186 14.82 0.26 1.71
N LEU A 187 15.40 1.28 2.30
CA LEU A 187 15.47 1.39 3.75
C LEU A 187 14.09 1.81 4.25
N PRO A 188 13.65 1.31 5.40
CA PRO A 188 12.38 1.73 5.95
C PRO A 188 12.39 3.24 6.21
N ALA A 189 11.41 3.96 5.67
CA ALA A 189 11.23 5.37 5.96
C ALA A 189 11.04 5.58 7.47
N PRO A 190 11.54 6.67 8.05
CA PRO A 190 11.37 6.95 9.47
C PRO A 190 9.88 7.13 9.79
N LEU A 191 9.39 6.34 10.75
CA LEU A 191 7.98 6.35 11.16
C LEU A 191 7.76 7.38 12.28
N ASP A 192 7.54 8.65 11.92
CA ASP A 192 7.18 9.68 12.89
C ASP A 192 5.65 9.73 13.12
N VAL A 193 5.10 8.63 13.65
CA VAL A 193 3.67 8.47 13.91
C VAL A 193 3.12 9.62 14.78
N ARG A 194 3.90 10.07 15.79
CA ARG A 194 3.46 11.10 16.72
C ARG A 194 3.28 12.46 16.03
N PHE A 195 4.17 12.78 15.10
CA PHE A 195 4.09 13.99 14.30
C PHE A 195 2.82 13.97 13.45
N PHE A 196 2.59 12.90 12.66
CA PHE A 196 1.44 12.82 11.77
C PHE A 196 0.10 12.70 12.50
N MET A 197 0.04 12.04 13.66
CA MET A 197 -1.16 12.04 14.51
C MET A 197 -1.55 13.44 14.99
N ARG A 198 -0.59 14.35 15.15
CA ARG A 198 -0.85 15.74 15.52
C ARG A 198 -1.12 16.64 14.32
N ARG A 199 -0.44 16.39 13.20
CA ARG A 199 -0.51 17.20 11.98
C ARG A 199 -1.75 16.92 11.15
N VAL A 200 -2.11 15.65 10.97
CA VAL A 200 -3.23 15.17 10.14
C VAL A 200 -4.12 14.14 10.84
N PRO A 201 -4.67 14.48 12.03
CA PRO A 201 -5.44 13.53 12.84
C PRO A 201 -6.68 13.00 12.11
N LEU A 202 -7.29 13.81 11.25
CA LEU A 202 -8.43 13.39 10.43
C LEU A 202 -8.05 12.26 9.49
N SER A 203 -6.97 12.43 8.72
CA SER A 203 -6.51 11.39 7.79
C SER A 203 -6.15 10.10 8.53
N MET A 204 -5.47 10.20 9.68
CA MET A 204 -5.14 9.04 10.51
C MET A 204 -6.41 8.27 10.93
N THR A 205 -7.47 8.98 11.35
CA THR A 205 -8.75 8.35 11.71
C THR A 205 -9.44 7.76 10.49
N VAL A 206 -9.47 8.48 9.36
CA VAL A 206 -10.08 8.00 8.11
C VAL A 206 -9.41 6.72 7.64
N LEU A 207 -8.07 6.68 7.65
CA LEU A 207 -7.32 5.50 7.21
C LEU A 207 -7.46 4.32 8.16
N PHE A 208 -7.46 4.57 9.46
CA PHE A 208 -7.73 3.53 10.45
C PHE A 208 -9.11 2.89 10.23
N VAL A 209 -10.15 3.72 10.05
CA VAL A 209 -11.52 3.22 9.79
C VAL A 209 -11.60 2.56 8.42
N ALA A 210 -11.01 3.15 7.38
CA ALA A 210 -10.96 2.52 6.05
C ALA A 210 -10.30 1.14 6.10
N GLY A 211 -9.20 0.99 6.87
CA GLY A 211 -8.56 -0.29 7.12
C GLY A 211 -9.50 -1.29 7.79
N ASN A 212 -10.21 -0.88 8.86
CA ASN A 212 -11.18 -1.74 9.53
C ASN A 212 -12.28 -2.23 8.57
N LEU A 213 -12.83 -1.32 7.75
CA LEU A 213 -13.86 -1.67 6.78
C LEU A 213 -13.34 -2.62 5.71
N SER A 214 -12.18 -2.33 5.12
CA SER A 214 -11.61 -3.16 4.05
C SER A 214 -11.15 -4.53 4.55
N GLY A 215 -10.49 -4.57 5.71
CA GLY A 215 -10.11 -5.84 6.34
C GLY A 215 -11.32 -6.72 6.63
N ALA A 216 -12.37 -6.15 7.23
CA ALA A 216 -13.63 -6.86 7.47
C ALA A 216 -14.32 -7.28 6.17
N PHE A 217 -14.26 -6.44 5.12
CA PHE A 217 -14.86 -6.75 3.82
C PHE A 217 -14.18 -7.95 3.17
N TYR A 218 -12.88 -7.93 2.97
CA TYR A 218 -12.15 -9.06 2.37
C TYR A 218 -12.18 -10.32 3.22
N GLY A 219 -12.32 -10.16 4.55
CA GLY A 219 -12.41 -11.29 5.47
C GLY A 219 -13.80 -11.93 5.55
N LEU A 220 -14.86 -11.12 5.62
CA LEU A 220 -16.15 -11.58 6.09
C LEU A 220 -17.34 -11.26 5.16
N ALA A 221 -17.18 -10.48 4.09
CA ALA A 221 -18.30 -10.18 3.19
C ALA A 221 -18.85 -11.44 2.50
N ALA A 222 -17.95 -12.34 2.04
CA ALA A 222 -18.36 -13.64 1.49
C ALA A 222 -19.02 -14.53 2.55
N VAL A 223 -18.53 -14.51 3.79
CA VAL A 223 -19.10 -15.21 4.94
C VAL A 223 -20.52 -14.72 5.25
N TYR A 224 -20.71 -13.40 5.24
CA TYR A 224 -22.04 -12.78 5.35
C TYR A 224 -22.98 -13.32 4.27
N GLY A 225 -22.56 -13.29 3.00
CA GLY A 225 -23.36 -13.81 1.89
C GLY A 225 -23.74 -15.28 2.07
N ALA A 226 -22.77 -16.14 2.38
CA ALA A 226 -23.02 -17.58 2.60
C ALA A 226 -23.99 -17.83 3.76
N LYS A 227 -23.86 -17.07 4.87
CA LYS A 227 -24.79 -17.18 6.02
C LYS A 227 -26.21 -16.65 5.72
N HIS A 228 -26.38 -15.84 4.67
CA HIS A 228 -27.67 -15.41 4.15
C HIS A 228 -28.16 -16.27 2.98
N GLY A 229 -27.59 -17.45 2.78
CA GLY A 229 -28.06 -18.43 1.80
C GLY A 229 -27.58 -18.22 0.37
N LEU A 230 -26.58 -17.33 0.14
CA LEU A 230 -25.95 -17.21 -1.17
C LEU A 230 -25.09 -18.45 -1.45
N SER A 231 -25.19 -18.98 -2.68
CA SER A 231 -24.27 -20.01 -3.15
C SER A 231 -22.83 -19.47 -3.24
N THR A 232 -21.84 -20.35 -3.35
CA THR A 232 -20.42 -19.99 -3.52
C THR A 232 -20.24 -19.02 -4.68
N SER A 233 -20.86 -19.28 -5.84
CA SER A 233 -20.80 -18.40 -7.01
C SER A 233 -21.46 -17.04 -6.76
N GLN A 234 -22.61 -17.01 -6.09
CA GLN A 234 -23.30 -15.78 -5.74
C GLN A 234 -22.49 -14.93 -4.75
N ALA A 235 -21.86 -15.55 -3.75
CA ALA A 235 -20.98 -14.87 -2.81
C ALA A 235 -19.74 -14.28 -3.54
N ALA A 236 -19.19 -14.99 -4.51
CA ALA A 236 -18.09 -14.50 -5.34
C ALA A 236 -18.50 -13.27 -6.17
N VAL A 237 -19.66 -13.32 -6.84
CA VAL A 237 -20.18 -12.18 -7.62
C VAL A 237 -20.47 -10.99 -6.70
N PHE A 238 -21.06 -11.21 -5.53
CA PHE A 238 -21.38 -10.18 -4.54
C PHE A 238 -20.12 -9.39 -4.11
N VAL A 239 -19.03 -10.08 -3.80
CA VAL A 239 -17.76 -9.44 -3.39
C VAL A 239 -17.06 -8.80 -4.58
N ALA A 240 -16.96 -9.49 -5.72
CA ALA A 240 -16.30 -8.99 -6.91
C ALA A 240 -16.99 -7.73 -7.48
N ALA A 241 -18.32 -7.67 -7.43
CA ALA A 241 -19.08 -6.50 -7.85
C ALA A 241 -18.75 -5.25 -7.00
N ALA A 242 -18.64 -5.40 -5.67
CA ALA A 242 -18.25 -4.30 -4.79
C ALA A 242 -16.84 -3.79 -5.09
N VAL A 243 -15.87 -4.71 -5.28
CA VAL A 243 -14.48 -4.33 -5.61
C VAL A 243 -14.43 -3.63 -6.97
N THR A 244 -15.14 -4.15 -7.96
CA THR A 244 -15.22 -3.54 -9.30
C THR A 244 -15.82 -2.14 -9.24
N ALA A 245 -16.93 -1.97 -8.53
CA ALA A 245 -17.57 -0.67 -8.36
C ALA A 245 -16.65 0.33 -7.64
N GLY A 246 -15.93 -0.13 -6.61
CA GLY A 246 -14.94 0.64 -5.88
C GLY A 246 -13.79 1.12 -6.78
N LEU A 247 -13.24 0.23 -7.61
CA LEU A 247 -12.18 0.58 -8.57
C LEU A 247 -12.65 1.61 -9.60
N LEU A 248 -13.81 1.38 -10.21
CA LEU A 248 -14.35 2.28 -11.23
C LEU A 248 -14.71 3.66 -10.65
N SER A 249 -15.09 3.70 -9.36
CA SER A 249 -15.46 4.94 -8.69
C SER A 249 -14.27 5.83 -8.34
N GLN A 250 -13.05 5.31 -8.31
CA GLN A 250 -11.87 6.12 -7.94
C GLN A 250 -11.66 7.32 -8.87
N TRP A 251 -11.88 7.14 -10.18
CA TRP A 251 -11.75 8.23 -11.13
C TRP A 251 -12.80 9.35 -10.93
N PRO A 252 -14.13 9.09 -10.90
CA PRO A 252 -15.12 10.14 -10.67
C PRO A 252 -15.02 10.75 -9.26
N MET A 253 -14.67 9.95 -8.24
CA MET A 253 -14.48 10.46 -6.88
C MET A 253 -13.24 11.34 -6.76
N GLY A 254 -12.17 11.02 -7.49
CA GLY A 254 -10.99 11.86 -7.59
C GLY A 254 -11.30 13.20 -8.23
N TRP A 255 -11.97 13.17 -9.39
CA TRP A 255 -12.42 14.38 -10.07
C TRP A 255 -13.31 15.28 -9.20
N LEU A 256 -14.18 14.68 -8.39
CA LEU A 256 -15.02 15.39 -7.44
C LEU A 256 -14.19 15.95 -6.27
N SER A 257 -13.27 15.15 -5.75
CA SER A 257 -12.36 15.51 -4.64
C SER A 257 -11.45 16.70 -4.96
N ASP A 258 -11.09 16.89 -6.24
CA ASP A 258 -10.26 18.02 -6.67
C ASP A 258 -11.07 19.32 -6.84
N ARG A 259 -12.42 19.24 -6.81
CA ARG A 259 -13.33 20.39 -7.02
C ARG A 259 -14.08 20.84 -5.79
N ILE A 260 -14.28 19.95 -4.82
CA ILE A 260 -15.03 20.25 -3.60
C ILE A 260 -14.16 19.98 -2.36
N ASN A 261 -14.61 20.50 -1.21
CA ASN A 261 -13.90 20.28 0.03
C ASN A 261 -13.80 18.78 0.36
N ARG A 262 -12.56 18.25 0.41
CA ARG A 262 -12.27 16.83 0.68
C ARG A 262 -12.83 16.34 2.00
N ALA A 263 -12.76 17.16 3.05
CA ALA A 263 -13.33 16.81 4.34
C ALA A 263 -14.85 16.69 4.28
N GLY A 264 -15.52 17.59 3.54
CA GLY A 264 -16.95 17.51 3.26
C GLY A 264 -17.33 16.22 2.53
N LEU A 265 -16.54 15.82 1.54
CA LEU A 265 -16.74 14.59 0.78
C LEU A 265 -16.54 13.35 1.65
N ILE A 266 -15.49 13.31 2.48
CA ILE A 266 -15.27 12.23 3.47
C ILE A 266 -16.46 12.12 4.41
N ARG A 267 -16.97 13.24 4.92
CA ARG A 267 -18.12 13.25 5.81
C ARG A 267 -19.39 12.77 5.12
N PHE A 268 -19.61 13.16 3.86
CA PHE A 268 -20.75 12.70 3.06
C PHE A 268 -20.67 11.18 2.83
N ASN A 269 -19.52 10.64 2.45
CA ASN A 269 -19.29 9.20 2.34
C ASN A 269 -19.55 8.49 3.67
N ALA A 270 -19.07 9.04 4.78
CA ALA A 270 -19.28 8.48 6.11
C ALA A 270 -20.76 8.46 6.48
N LEU A 271 -21.52 9.53 6.20
CA LEU A 271 -22.96 9.58 6.44
C LEU A 271 -23.71 8.52 5.64
N LEU A 272 -23.37 8.32 4.37
CA LEU A 272 -23.94 7.27 3.55
C LEU A 272 -23.57 5.87 4.08
N LEU A 273 -22.33 5.68 4.56
CA LEU A 273 -21.91 4.43 5.21
C LEU A 273 -22.57 4.19 6.59
N VAL A 274 -23.14 5.19 7.23
CA VAL A 274 -24.00 4.99 8.41
C VAL A 274 -25.40 4.56 7.98
N LEU A 275 -25.97 5.25 6.99
CA LEU A 275 -27.41 5.11 6.65
C LEU A 275 -27.70 3.89 5.76
N LEU A 276 -26.94 3.70 4.67
CA LEU A 276 -27.26 2.67 3.68
C LEU A 276 -27.12 1.23 4.23
N PRO A 277 -26.15 0.90 5.09
CA PRO A 277 -26.06 -0.43 5.67
C PRO A 277 -27.26 -0.83 6.50
N THR A 278 -28.04 0.12 7.04
CA THR A 278 -29.20 -0.20 7.84
C THR A 278 -30.22 -1.10 7.11
N VAL A 279 -30.31 -0.98 5.78
CA VAL A 279 -31.14 -1.85 4.94
C VAL A 279 -30.69 -3.32 5.00
N MET A 280 -29.39 -3.55 5.23
CA MET A 280 -28.79 -4.89 5.28
C MET A 280 -28.65 -5.44 6.72
N TRP A 281 -29.24 -4.79 7.72
CA TRP A 281 -29.25 -5.25 9.12
C TRP A 281 -30.15 -6.45 9.37
N GLY A 282 -30.83 -6.97 8.31
CA GLY A 282 -31.68 -8.15 8.41
C GLY A 282 -33.17 -7.86 8.66
N TRP A 283 -33.57 -6.60 8.60
CA TRP A 283 -34.97 -6.20 8.72
C TRP A 283 -35.83 -6.64 7.53
N ILE A 284 -35.19 -6.72 6.35
CA ILE A 284 -35.82 -7.00 5.07
C ILE A 284 -35.02 -8.12 4.37
N ALA A 285 -35.69 -9.14 3.87
CA ALA A 285 -35.06 -10.13 3.00
C ALA A 285 -34.87 -9.51 1.61
N LEU A 286 -33.62 -9.27 1.23
CA LEU A 286 -33.28 -8.70 -0.07
C LEU A 286 -33.03 -9.81 -1.09
N PRO A 287 -33.57 -9.71 -2.33
CA PRO A 287 -33.21 -10.61 -3.41
C PRO A 287 -31.73 -10.45 -3.80
N PHE A 288 -31.12 -11.47 -4.39
CA PHE A 288 -29.71 -11.51 -4.75
C PHE A 288 -29.23 -10.25 -5.47
N TRP A 289 -29.96 -9.79 -6.50
CA TRP A 289 -29.54 -8.62 -7.27
C TRP A 289 -29.60 -7.30 -6.49
N ALA A 290 -30.50 -7.20 -5.52
CA ALA A 290 -30.51 -6.06 -4.60
C ALA A 290 -29.31 -6.09 -3.66
N LEU A 291 -28.90 -7.26 -3.16
CA LEU A 291 -27.68 -7.43 -2.39
C LEU A 291 -26.44 -7.02 -3.21
N VAL A 292 -26.37 -7.44 -4.48
CA VAL A 292 -25.26 -7.04 -5.40
C VAL A 292 -25.27 -5.54 -5.63
N ALA A 293 -26.42 -4.92 -5.88
CA ALA A 293 -26.51 -3.47 -6.06
C ALA A 293 -26.06 -2.71 -4.80
N MET A 294 -26.50 -3.18 -3.62
CA MET A 294 -26.05 -2.60 -2.34
C MET A 294 -24.55 -2.78 -2.14
N SER A 295 -23.99 -3.96 -2.47
CA SER A 295 -22.54 -4.18 -2.36
C SER A 295 -21.74 -3.28 -3.28
N CYS A 296 -22.23 -2.97 -4.49
CA CYS A 296 -21.61 -1.98 -5.38
C CYS A 296 -21.58 -0.59 -4.73
N VAL A 297 -22.69 -0.13 -4.15
CA VAL A 297 -22.74 1.15 -3.44
C VAL A 297 -21.75 1.17 -2.29
N PHE A 298 -21.66 0.09 -1.52
CA PHE A 298 -20.67 -0.08 -0.48
C PHE A 298 -19.26 0.01 -1.01
N GLY A 299 -18.97 -0.71 -2.09
CA GLY A 299 -17.66 -0.68 -2.73
C GLY A 299 -17.24 0.73 -3.11
N VAL A 300 -18.15 1.53 -3.71
CA VAL A 300 -17.90 2.93 -4.03
C VAL A 300 -17.51 3.73 -2.79
N LEU A 301 -18.31 3.64 -1.73
CA LEU A 301 -18.13 4.45 -0.53
C LEU A 301 -16.89 4.07 0.26
N GLN A 302 -16.64 2.77 0.44
CA GLN A 302 -15.57 2.27 1.29
C GLN A 302 -14.19 2.37 0.63
N PHE A 303 -14.05 1.95 -0.67
CA PHE A 303 -12.76 1.94 -1.34
C PHE A 303 -12.26 3.32 -1.76
N THR A 304 -13.10 4.35 -1.68
CA THR A 304 -12.70 5.74 -1.89
C THR A 304 -12.21 6.44 -0.62
N LEU A 305 -12.43 5.88 0.57
CA LEU A 305 -12.01 6.50 1.83
C LEU A 305 -10.49 6.63 1.95
N TYR A 306 -9.74 5.56 1.58
CA TYR A 306 -8.28 5.59 1.66
C TYR A 306 -7.67 6.68 0.76
N PRO A 307 -7.95 6.71 -0.56
CA PRO A 307 -7.38 7.74 -1.43
C PRO A 307 -7.82 9.16 -1.03
N LEU A 308 -9.04 9.36 -0.55
CA LEU A 308 -9.52 10.66 -0.05
C LEU A 308 -8.77 11.10 1.21
N GLY A 309 -8.57 10.18 2.17
CA GLY A 309 -7.81 10.44 3.39
C GLY A 309 -6.33 10.72 3.11
N ALA A 310 -5.73 9.99 2.16
CA ALA A 310 -4.36 10.21 1.73
C ALA A 310 -4.21 11.55 0.98
N ALA A 311 -5.14 11.90 0.09
CA ALA A 311 -5.13 13.18 -0.60
C ALA A 311 -5.26 14.35 0.41
N PHE A 312 -6.17 14.24 1.39
CA PHE A 312 -6.30 15.23 2.44
C PHE A 312 -5.01 15.36 3.28
N ALA A 313 -4.32 14.26 3.58
CA ALA A 313 -3.05 14.31 4.31
C ALA A 313 -1.96 15.06 3.52
N ASN A 314 -1.87 14.80 2.21
CA ASN A 314 -0.90 15.46 1.34
C ASN A 314 -1.15 16.96 1.17
N ASP A 315 -2.38 17.45 1.37
CA ASP A 315 -2.71 18.89 1.39
C ASP A 315 -2.14 19.60 2.62
N HIS A 316 -1.72 18.86 3.66
CA HIS A 316 -1.34 19.42 4.96
C HIS A 316 0.07 19.03 5.40
N VAL A 317 0.81 18.29 4.54
CA VAL A 317 2.17 17.84 4.82
C VAL A 317 3.09 18.24 3.67
N GLU A 318 4.23 18.80 4.02
CA GLU A 318 5.27 19.28 3.11
C GLU A 318 5.79 18.13 2.21
N SER A 319 6.23 18.47 0.98
CA SER A 319 6.71 17.50 -0.03
C SER A 319 7.85 16.60 0.48
N GLU A 320 8.75 17.16 1.31
CA GLU A 320 9.91 16.49 1.88
C GLU A 320 9.59 15.37 2.87
N ARG A 321 8.33 15.26 3.29
CA ARG A 321 7.88 14.24 4.26
C ARG A 321 6.86 13.26 3.69
N ARG A 322 6.59 13.29 2.39
CA ARG A 322 5.52 12.48 1.77
C ARG A 322 5.80 10.98 1.78
N VAL A 323 7.06 10.54 1.67
CA VAL A 323 7.41 9.11 1.80
C VAL A 323 7.12 8.62 3.22
N SER A 324 7.58 9.37 4.23
CA SER A 324 7.32 9.06 5.65
C SER A 324 5.82 9.10 5.96
N LEU A 325 5.09 10.09 5.42
CA LEU A 325 3.64 10.18 5.52
C LEU A 325 2.98 8.92 4.95
N SER A 326 3.29 8.54 3.72
CA SER A 326 2.70 7.38 3.05
C SER A 326 2.94 6.08 3.82
N ALA A 327 4.14 5.91 4.40
CA ALA A 327 4.46 4.75 5.24
C ALA A 327 3.60 4.71 6.52
N VAL A 328 3.41 5.86 7.19
CA VAL A 328 2.58 5.95 8.41
C VAL A 328 1.09 5.76 8.08
N LEU A 329 0.61 6.31 6.97
CA LEU A 329 -0.76 6.12 6.52
C LEU A 329 -1.05 4.64 6.21
N LEU A 330 -0.14 3.97 5.49
CA LEU A 330 -0.25 2.54 5.18
C LEU A 330 -0.22 1.67 6.45
N MET A 331 0.66 1.99 7.41
CA MET A 331 0.71 1.30 8.69
C MET A 331 -0.59 1.47 9.48
N THR A 332 -1.13 2.69 9.54
CA THR A 332 -2.39 2.99 10.24
C THR A 332 -3.56 2.21 9.63
N TYR A 333 -3.62 2.16 8.32
CA TYR A 333 -4.60 1.36 7.59
C TYR A 333 -4.43 -0.14 7.85
N GLY A 334 -3.20 -0.65 7.83
CA GLY A 334 -2.90 -2.04 8.12
C GLY A 334 -3.32 -2.47 9.53
N VAL A 335 -3.10 -1.62 10.54
CA VAL A 335 -3.57 -1.86 11.91
C VAL A 335 -5.11 -1.93 11.95
N GLY A 336 -5.80 -1.02 11.26
CA GLY A 336 -7.25 -1.09 11.10
C GLY A 336 -7.70 -2.39 10.44
N ALA A 337 -7.05 -2.80 9.36
CA ALA A 337 -7.36 -4.03 8.64
C ALA A 337 -7.14 -5.30 9.48
N CYS A 338 -6.20 -5.26 10.41
CA CYS A 338 -5.97 -6.34 11.38
C CYS A 338 -7.14 -6.45 12.39
N ILE A 339 -7.63 -5.33 12.89
CA ILE A 339 -8.65 -5.28 13.96
C ILE A 339 -10.04 -5.53 13.39
N GLY A 340 -10.33 -5.02 12.19
CA GLY A 340 -11.66 -5.05 11.58
C GLY A 340 -12.31 -6.43 11.51
N PRO A 341 -11.69 -7.45 10.90
CA PRO A 341 -12.29 -8.77 10.78
C PRO A 341 -12.53 -9.43 12.14
N MET A 342 -11.66 -9.18 13.14
CA MET A 342 -11.82 -9.71 14.48
C MET A 342 -13.06 -9.15 15.17
N ILE A 343 -13.24 -7.82 15.15
CA ILE A 343 -14.40 -7.17 15.77
C ILE A 343 -15.68 -7.54 15.02
N ALA A 344 -15.66 -7.46 13.67
CA ALA A 344 -16.82 -7.85 12.87
C ALA A 344 -17.20 -9.31 13.07
N GLY A 345 -16.22 -10.23 13.13
CA GLY A 345 -16.43 -11.64 13.41
C GLY A 345 -17.01 -11.89 14.81
N LEU A 346 -16.55 -11.15 15.81
CA LEU A 346 -17.10 -11.18 17.17
C LEU A 346 -18.57 -10.72 17.17
N MET A 347 -18.87 -9.58 16.56
CA MET A 347 -20.23 -9.06 16.47
C MET A 347 -21.16 -10.04 15.73
N MET A 348 -20.70 -10.65 14.63
CA MET A 348 -21.43 -11.68 13.90
C MET A 348 -21.66 -12.95 14.74
N SER A 349 -20.73 -13.30 15.64
CA SER A 349 -20.90 -14.46 16.54
C SER A 349 -21.93 -14.20 17.64
N LEU A 350 -22.04 -12.95 18.11
CA LEU A 350 -22.95 -12.58 19.20
C LEU A 350 -24.37 -12.30 18.72
N GLY A 351 -24.52 -11.59 17.59
CA GLY A 351 -25.82 -11.08 17.11
C GLY A 351 -26.25 -11.59 15.74
N GLY A 352 -25.52 -12.57 15.18
CA GLY A 352 -25.83 -13.15 13.87
C GLY A 352 -25.16 -12.43 12.70
N PRO A 353 -25.29 -12.96 11.47
CA PRO A 353 -24.54 -12.49 10.30
C PRO A 353 -24.78 -11.02 9.95
N SER A 354 -25.96 -10.49 10.19
CA SER A 354 -26.33 -9.09 9.90
C SER A 354 -25.52 -8.07 10.73
N MET A 355 -24.93 -8.49 11.86
CA MET A 355 -24.02 -7.64 12.65
C MET A 355 -22.78 -7.19 11.89
N TYR A 356 -22.45 -7.82 10.77
CA TYR A 356 -21.44 -7.35 9.85
C TYR A 356 -21.72 -5.91 9.37
N TYR A 357 -22.93 -5.63 8.93
CA TYR A 357 -23.32 -4.29 8.47
C TYR A 357 -23.55 -3.30 9.62
N VAL A 358 -23.93 -3.78 10.80
CA VAL A 358 -23.95 -2.96 12.02
C VAL A 358 -22.55 -2.50 12.37
N PHE A 359 -21.54 -3.36 12.28
CA PHE A 359 -20.14 -3.01 12.46
C PHE A 359 -19.69 -1.92 11.48
N ILE A 360 -20.05 -2.03 10.19
CA ILE A 360 -19.73 -1.02 9.18
C ILE A 360 -20.32 0.34 9.57
N SER A 361 -21.60 0.39 9.93
CA SER A 361 -22.25 1.62 10.37
C SER A 361 -21.59 2.20 11.63
N ALA A 362 -21.25 1.36 12.60
CA ALA A 362 -20.58 1.80 13.83
C ALA A 362 -19.20 2.45 13.55
N CYS A 363 -18.42 1.83 12.67
CA CYS A 363 -17.14 2.42 12.23
C CYS A 363 -17.35 3.75 11.51
N ALA A 364 -18.38 3.87 10.66
CA ALA A 364 -18.67 5.09 9.94
C ALA A 364 -19.15 6.22 10.87
N VAL A 365 -19.86 5.92 11.96
CA VAL A 365 -20.26 6.90 12.99
C VAL A 365 -19.03 7.60 13.58
N ILE A 366 -17.92 6.89 13.79
CA ILE A 366 -16.67 7.47 14.28
C ILE A 366 -16.19 8.58 13.32
N LEU A 367 -16.25 8.32 11.99
CA LEU A 367 -15.87 9.32 10.99
C LEU A 367 -16.82 10.54 11.01
N VAL A 368 -18.12 10.32 11.07
CA VAL A 368 -19.10 11.41 11.12
C VAL A 368 -18.87 12.31 12.35
N TRP A 369 -18.54 11.71 13.48
CA TRP A 369 -18.26 12.42 14.72
C TRP A 369 -16.92 13.18 14.67
N GLN A 370 -15.88 12.60 14.07
CA GLN A 370 -14.54 13.18 14.00
C GLN A 370 -14.45 14.29 12.94
N VAL A 371 -15.15 14.15 11.81
CA VAL A 371 -15.15 15.14 10.72
C VAL A 371 -16.10 16.27 11.04
N ARG A 372 -15.65 17.20 11.91
CA ARG A 372 -16.40 18.44 12.21
C ARG A 372 -15.86 19.58 11.35
N PRO A 373 -16.74 20.39 10.72
CA PRO A 373 -16.31 21.48 9.82
C PRO A 373 -15.35 22.48 10.48
N THR A 374 -15.50 22.71 11.78
CA THR A 374 -14.71 23.69 12.55
C THR A 374 -13.30 23.20 12.92
N ARG A 375 -13.00 21.90 12.76
CA ARG A 375 -11.69 21.32 13.12
C ARG A 375 -10.82 20.97 11.92
N VAL A 376 -11.36 21.06 10.73
CA VAL A 376 -10.78 20.47 9.53
C VAL A 376 -10.14 21.51 8.60
N THR A 377 -10.52 22.79 8.71
CA THR A 377 -9.83 23.90 8.03
C THR A 377 -8.66 24.35 8.90
N GLY A 378 -7.62 23.51 8.94
CA GLY A 378 -6.42 23.80 9.72
C GLY A 378 -5.60 24.94 9.11
N ALA A 379 -4.96 25.72 9.96
CA ALA A 379 -4.02 26.79 9.64
C ALA A 379 -2.71 26.31 8.94
N HIS A 380 -2.70 25.12 8.39
CA HIS A 380 -1.50 24.44 7.87
C HIS A 380 -1.80 23.78 6.52
N GLN A 381 -2.24 24.53 5.53
CA GLN A 381 -2.21 24.08 4.15
C GLN A 381 -0.82 24.35 3.58
N VAL A 382 -0.30 23.43 2.79
CA VAL A 382 0.90 23.67 1.99
C VAL A 382 0.56 24.54 0.78
N ASP A 383 1.53 25.28 0.26
CA ASP A 383 1.32 26.21 -0.87
C ASP A 383 0.83 25.49 -2.14
N GLU A 384 1.12 24.21 -2.28
CA GLU A 384 0.71 23.35 -3.40
C GLU A 384 -0.72 22.80 -3.27
N ALA A 385 -1.43 23.07 -2.16
CA ALA A 385 -2.78 22.55 -1.97
C ALA A 385 -3.82 23.27 -2.85
N PRO A 386 -4.83 22.58 -3.41
CA PRO A 386 -5.07 21.14 -3.26
C PRO A 386 -4.16 20.29 -4.17
N THR A 387 -3.48 19.31 -3.58
CA THR A 387 -2.68 18.34 -4.34
C THR A 387 -3.59 17.47 -5.19
N HIS A 388 -3.13 17.04 -6.38
CA HIS A 388 -3.93 16.19 -7.24
C HIS A 388 -4.31 14.88 -6.56
N PHE A 389 -5.57 14.45 -6.74
CA PHE A 389 -6.00 13.13 -6.31
C PHE A 389 -5.26 12.06 -7.10
N VAL A 390 -4.69 11.09 -6.41
CA VAL A 390 -4.05 9.93 -7.02
C VAL A 390 -4.86 8.69 -6.63
N PRO A 391 -5.39 7.92 -7.61
CA PRO A 391 -6.01 6.64 -7.33
C PRO A 391 -4.99 5.74 -6.62
N MET A 392 -5.40 5.07 -5.56
CA MET A 392 -4.52 4.19 -4.81
C MET A 392 -4.93 2.73 -4.99
N PRO A 393 -3.97 1.78 -5.13
CA PRO A 393 -4.31 0.36 -5.08
C PRO A 393 -4.97 0.04 -3.76
N ASP A 394 -5.65 -1.09 -3.71
CA ASP A 394 -6.01 -1.62 -2.42
C ASP A 394 -4.72 -1.85 -1.62
N THR A 395 -4.52 -1.00 -0.63
CA THR A 395 -3.28 -0.94 0.17
C THR A 395 -3.02 -2.22 0.97
N LEU A 396 -4.00 -3.11 1.05
CA LEU A 396 -3.83 -4.47 1.61
C LEU A 396 -3.05 -5.41 0.67
N GLN A 397 -2.70 -4.93 -0.53
CA GLN A 397 -1.99 -5.66 -1.58
C GLN A 397 -0.78 -4.86 -2.11
N SER A 398 -0.21 -3.99 -1.28
CA SER A 398 0.90 -3.11 -1.61
C SER A 398 1.83 -2.96 -0.42
N SER A 399 3.13 -2.80 -0.65
CA SER A 399 4.12 -2.59 0.40
C SER A 399 4.50 -1.11 0.55
N PRO A 400 5.24 -0.73 1.62
CA PRO A 400 5.77 0.63 1.74
C PRO A 400 6.65 1.07 0.57
N ALA A 401 7.22 0.13 -0.21
CA ALA A 401 8.02 0.44 -1.39
C ALA A 401 7.20 1.11 -2.50
N ALA A 402 5.89 0.88 -2.56
CA ALA A 402 5.00 1.55 -3.51
C ALA A 402 4.85 3.06 -3.27
N ALA A 403 5.17 3.55 -2.07
CA ALA A 403 5.10 4.97 -1.75
C ALA A 403 6.00 5.83 -2.68
N VAL A 404 7.12 5.27 -3.12
CA VAL A 404 8.05 5.95 -4.06
C VAL A 404 7.46 6.05 -5.48
N LEU A 405 6.50 5.18 -5.83
CA LEU A 405 5.78 5.25 -7.13
C LEU A 405 4.67 6.31 -7.13
N ASP A 406 4.31 6.88 -5.98
CA ASP A 406 3.31 7.95 -5.89
C ASP A 406 3.84 9.18 -6.66
N PRO A 407 3.13 9.65 -7.71
CA PRO A 407 3.59 10.78 -8.52
C PRO A 407 3.68 12.11 -7.75
N ARG A 408 3.18 12.17 -6.50
CA ARG A 408 3.27 13.34 -5.61
C ARG A 408 4.57 13.36 -4.79
N VAL A 409 5.33 12.26 -4.83
CA VAL A 409 6.60 12.13 -4.11
C VAL A 409 7.74 12.54 -5.04
N ASP A 410 8.59 13.46 -4.61
CA ASP A 410 9.87 13.76 -5.23
C ASP A 410 10.98 13.11 -4.40
N PRO A 411 11.54 11.96 -4.85
CA PRO A 411 12.54 11.24 -4.07
C PRO A 411 13.89 11.97 -3.97
N GLU A 412 14.16 12.97 -4.78
CA GLU A 412 15.39 13.74 -4.72
C GLU A 412 15.34 14.80 -3.60
N ASN A 413 14.14 15.26 -3.24
CA ASN A 413 13.90 16.27 -2.22
C ASN A 413 13.29 15.73 -0.91
N ASP A 414 13.05 14.41 -0.81
CA ASP A 414 12.40 13.86 0.38
C ASP A 414 13.40 13.60 1.52
N ILE A 415 13.24 14.29 2.64
CA ILE A 415 14.10 14.17 3.84
C ILE A 415 14.21 12.71 4.32
N ALA A 416 13.16 11.91 4.14
CA ALA A 416 13.18 10.50 4.51
C ALA A 416 14.15 9.71 3.63
N MET A 417 14.27 10.07 2.33
CA MET A 417 15.24 9.48 1.40
C MET A 417 16.66 9.97 1.69
N GLU A 418 16.83 11.23 2.02
CA GLU A 418 18.13 11.82 2.38
C GLU A 418 18.68 11.20 3.68
N MET A 419 17.85 10.97 4.69
CA MET A 419 18.26 10.24 5.90
C MET A 419 18.62 8.76 5.64
N VAL A 420 18.13 8.21 4.53
CA VAL A 420 18.36 6.83 4.10
C VAL A 420 19.65 6.72 3.27
N HIS A 421 19.94 7.72 2.48
CA HIS A 421 21.14 7.86 1.67
C HIS A 421 21.81 9.21 1.97
N PRO A 422 22.48 9.37 3.12
CA PRO A 422 23.21 10.59 3.37
C PRO A 422 24.23 10.77 2.24
N ASP A 423 24.17 11.92 1.56
CA ASP A 423 25.15 12.29 0.53
C ASP A 423 26.56 12.20 1.15
N PRO A 424 27.44 11.33 0.67
CA PRO A 424 28.79 11.23 1.21
C PRO A 424 29.60 12.54 1.07
N SER A 425 29.16 13.48 0.22
CA SER A 425 29.73 14.83 0.10
C SER A 425 29.20 15.80 1.15
N ALA A 426 28.10 15.51 1.82
CA ALA A 426 27.47 16.29 2.89
C ALA A 426 28.01 15.92 4.30
N ALA A 427 29.04 15.08 4.39
CA ALA A 427 29.73 14.86 5.66
C ALA A 427 30.25 16.21 6.18
N PRO A 428 29.96 16.62 7.43
CA PRO A 428 30.51 17.86 7.98
C PRO A 428 32.02 17.79 7.86
N ALA A 429 32.61 18.84 7.32
CA ALA A 429 34.07 18.98 7.26
C ALA A 429 34.63 18.65 8.65
N PRO A 430 35.69 17.85 8.75
CA PRO A 430 36.32 17.56 10.03
C PRO A 430 36.60 18.90 10.74
N PRO A 431 36.34 19.00 12.05
CA PRO A 431 36.60 20.23 12.77
C PRO A 431 38.04 20.60 12.49
N ASP A 432 38.23 21.83 12.00
CA ASP A 432 39.55 22.40 11.67
C ASP A 432 40.53 21.98 12.74
N ALA A 433 41.56 21.25 12.34
CA ALA A 433 42.70 20.99 13.18
C ALA A 433 43.21 22.37 13.58
N ALA A 434 43.09 22.70 14.85
CA ALA A 434 43.58 23.90 15.44
C ALA A 434 45.01 24.11 14.92
N SER A 435 45.23 25.24 14.25
CA SER A 435 46.53 25.65 13.74
C SER A 435 47.48 25.82 14.93
N ASP A 436 48.34 24.84 15.15
CA ASP A 436 49.55 24.99 15.94
C ASP A 436 50.52 25.85 15.09
N ALA A 437 50.35 27.15 15.15
CA ALA A 437 51.37 28.11 14.73
C ALA A 437 52.26 28.36 15.92
N PRO A 438 53.59 28.17 15.82
CA PRO A 438 54.54 28.53 16.87
C PRO A 438 54.66 30.06 17.01
N PRO A 439 54.95 30.58 18.20
CA PRO A 439 54.97 32.05 18.45
C PRO A 439 56.07 32.75 17.69
N GLU A 440 55.75 33.84 16.98
CA GLU A 440 56.65 34.80 16.38
C GLU A 440 57.48 35.44 17.45
N THR A 441 58.81 35.31 17.32
CA THR A 441 59.82 36.12 18.07
C THR A 441 59.93 37.46 17.41
N VAL A 442 59.76 38.53 18.20
CA VAL A 442 60.01 39.92 17.90
C VAL A 442 61.50 40.11 17.79
N GLY A 443 61.98 40.68 16.69
CA GLY A 443 63.39 41.12 16.53
C GLY A 443 63.49 42.15 15.42
N ALA A 444 63.92 43.31 15.81
CA ALA A 444 64.01 44.59 15.10
C ALA A 444 65.09 44.62 14.02
N ASP A 445 64.97 45.67 13.23
CA ASP A 445 65.96 46.50 12.54
C ASP A 445 66.31 46.34 11.06
N ALA A 446 65.94 47.40 10.39
CA ALA A 446 66.75 48.31 9.57
C ALA A 446 67.07 47.98 8.12
N ALA A 447 66.59 48.88 7.31
CA ALA A 447 67.28 49.68 6.30
C ALA A 447 67.60 49.10 4.90
N SER A 448 67.11 49.84 3.98
CA SER A 448 67.79 50.47 2.81
C SER A 448 67.75 49.73 1.47
N GLN A 449 67.21 50.53 0.57
CA GLN A 449 67.71 50.89 -0.78
C GLN A 449 67.61 49.88 -1.93
N ASP A 450 66.91 50.35 -2.82
CA ASP A 450 67.19 50.92 -4.16
C ASP A 450 67.14 49.95 -5.37
N ALA A 451 66.41 50.46 -6.28
CA ALA A 451 66.71 50.70 -7.69
C ALA A 451 66.47 49.63 -8.76
N THR A 452 65.62 50.09 -9.63
CA THR A 452 65.75 50.04 -11.10
C THR A 452 65.56 48.69 -11.84
N GLY A 453 64.64 48.70 -12.72
CA GLY A 453 64.89 48.69 -14.16
C GLY A 453 64.09 47.59 -14.87
N ASP A 454 63.14 48.00 -15.52
CA ASP A 454 62.98 48.15 -16.97
C ASP A 454 62.66 46.92 -17.79
N ALA A 455 61.64 47.14 -18.56
CA ALA A 455 61.41 46.82 -19.98
C ALA A 455 60.98 45.44 -20.42
N ALA A 456 59.76 45.43 -20.86
CA ALA A 456 59.35 45.26 -22.28
C ALA A 456 59.41 43.87 -22.88
N ALA A 457 58.30 43.49 -23.38
CA ALA A 457 57.91 43.16 -24.74
C ALA A 457 57.07 41.84 -24.89
N GLU A 458 55.84 42.05 -25.23
CA GLU A 458 55.14 41.20 -26.24
C GLU A 458 55.95 41.13 -27.55
N PRO A 459 55.68 40.30 -28.58
CA PRO A 459 54.36 39.90 -29.04
C PRO A 459 54.23 38.53 -29.76
N GLU A 460 52.96 38.28 -30.03
CA GLU A 460 52.37 37.76 -31.32
C GLU A 460 52.60 36.35 -31.87
N ARG A 461 51.40 35.82 -32.19
CA ARG A 461 50.91 35.17 -33.44
C ARG A 461 51.16 33.69 -33.69
N GLN A 462 50.20 33.05 -34.04
CA GLN A 462 49.40 32.62 -35.22
C GLN A 462 49.12 31.12 -35.17
N VAL A 463 47.82 30.73 -35.18
CA VAL A 463 47.01 30.29 -36.36
C VAL A 463 47.56 29.07 -37.14
N ARG A 464 46.81 27.99 -37.17
CA ARG A 464 46.22 27.23 -38.32
C ARG A 464 45.80 25.83 -37.90
N THR A 465 44.53 25.56 -38.03
CA THR A 465 43.74 24.89 -39.06
C THR A 465 44.11 23.42 -39.37
N GLY A 466 43.10 22.58 -39.26
CA GLY A 466 42.63 21.67 -40.27
C GLY A 466 43.07 20.20 -40.11
N THR A 467 42.21 19.35 -39.96
CA THR A 467 41.31 18.57 -40.80
C THR A 467 40.31 17.82 -39.96
#